data_5b2841d458a60ceda98f74e5cd053d80
#
_entry.id   5b2841d458a60ceda98f74e5cd053d80
#
_cell.length_a   1.000
_cell.length_b   1.000
_cell.length_c   1.000
_cell.angle_alpha   90.00
_cell.angle_beta   90.00
_cell.angle_gamma   90.00
#
_symmetry.space_group_name_H-M   'P 1'
#
loop_
_entity.id
_entity.type
_entity.pdbx_description
1 polymer ?
#
loop_
_entity_poly.entity_id
_entity_poly.type
_entity_poly.pdbx_seq_one_letter_code
_entity_poly.pdbx_strand_id
1 'polypeptide(L)'
;ASKEKGYIMYSHSYLRIPLISHMKEFIKTEVKAETAILVGLITKEQSERKTNEYLDELEFLAETAGAVTVKRFTQRLDGPSSVTYVGKGKLEEIRAYILAEEEAEREVGMVIFDDELSAKQLRNIEKELGVKILDRTSLILDIFAMRAQTANAKTQVELAQYRYMLPRLQRLWTHLERQGGGSGSGGGKGSVGLRGPGETQLEMDRRIILNRMALLKQRLADIDRQKTTQRKNRGRLIRVALVGYTNVGKSTLINLLAKSEVFAENKLFATLDTTVRKVIIDNLPFLLADTVGFIRKLPTDLVDSFKSTLDEVREADLLVHVVDVSHPDFEEQIEV
;
A
#
# COMPACT_ATOMS: atom_id res chain seq x y z
N ALA A 1 20.42 33.14 24.59
CA ALA A 1 19.48 32.80 23.53
C ALA A 1 19.73 31.35 23.12
N SER A 2 19.03 30.42 23.74
CA SER A 2 19.10 28.97 23.43
C SER A 2 18.12 28.65 22.29
N LYS A 3 18.63 28.08 21.22
CA LYS A 3 17.82 27.52 20.15
C LYS A 3 17.37 26.14 20.61
N GLU A 4 16.09 25.98 20.91
CA GLU A 4 15.45 24.69 21.08
C GLU A 4 15.36 23.98 19.72
N LYS A 5 16.09 22.90 19.60
CA LYS A 5 15.95 21.95 18.48
C LYS A 5 14.79 21.02 18.81
N GLY A 6 13.66 21.23 18.15
CA GLY A 6 12.55 20.28 18.19
C GLY A 6 12.94 18.99 17.48
N TYR A 7 13.20 17.94 18.26
CA TYR A 7 13.38 16.59 17.75
C TYR A 7 12.01 15.92 17.65
N ILE A 8 11.54 15.66 16.43
CA ILE A 8 10.47 14.69 16.22
C ILE A 8 11.14 13.32 16.36
N MET A 9 11.06 12.75 17.56
CA MET A 9 11.49 11.38 17.79
C MET A 9 10.48 10.41 17.17
N TYR A 10 10.75 9.97 15.94
CA TYR A 10 10.25 8.67 15.50
C TYR A 10 11.08 7.60 16.20
N SER A 11 10.45 6.84 17.09
CA SER A 11 11.10 5.73 17.77
C SER A 11 11.39 4.61 16.75
N HIS A 12 12.53 4.70 16.08
CA HIS A 12 13.03 3.72 15.11
C HIS A 12 14.18 2.91 15.71
N SER A 13 14.06 2.45 16.94
CA SER A 13 15.15 1.74 17.58
C SER A 13 15.03 0.22 17.65
N TYR A 14 14.23 -0.43 16.80
CA TYR A 14 14.13 -1.90 16.91
C TYR A 14 13.96 -2.67 15.61
N LEU A 15 14.67 -2.36 14.54
CA LEU A 15 14.86 -3.28 13.44
C LEU A 15 16.17 -2.98 12.71
N ARG A 16 17.28 -3.43 13.24
CA ARG A 16 18.51 -3.55 12.47
C ARG A 16 18.44 -4.84 11.64
N ILE A 17 17.66 -4.82 10.57
CA ILE A 17 17.77 -5.78 9.48
C ILE A 17 18.87 -5.24 8.55
N PRO A 18 19.84 -6.05 8.09
CA PRO A 18 20.90 -5.57 7.19
C PRO A 18 20.41 -4.98 5.86
N LEU A 19 19.11 -5.16 5.52
CA LEU A 19 18.46 -4.52 4.38
C LEU A 19 18.18 -3.00 4.59
N ILE A 20 18.40 -2.46 5.78
CA ILE A 20 18.11 -1.04 6.11
C ILE A 20 19.32 -0.14 5.86
N SER A 21 20.42 -0.64 5.28
CA SER A 21 21.56 0.22 4.94
C SER A 21 21.23 1.28 3.86
N HIS A 22 20.14 1.12 3.12
CA HIS A 22 19.64 2.09 2.14
C HIS A 22 18.63 3.11 2.71
N MET A 23 18.27 3.04 4.01
CA MET A 23 17.36 4.00 4.63
C MET A 23 18.04 5.14 5.41
N LYS A 24 19.34 5.34 5.29
CA LYS A 24 20.09 6.35 6.09
C LYS A 24 20.33 7.69 5.38
N GLU A 25 19.78 7.96 4.23
CA GLU A 25 19.90 9.27 3.57
C GLU A 25 18.54 9.96 3.33
N PHE A 26 17.81 10.23 4.40
CA PHE A 26 16.69 11.17 4.34
C PHE A 26 16.98 12.41 5.21
N ILE A 27 17.91 13.25 4.76
CA ILE A 27 17.93 14.71 5.09
C ILE A 27 18.73 15.40 3.97
N LYS A 28 18.03 15.94 2.97
CA LYS A 28 18.32 17.25 2.37
C LYS A 28 17.30 17.58 1.28
N THR A 29 16.43 18.52 1.62
CA THR A 29 16.09 19.76 0.89
C THR A 29 16.16 19.71 -0.63
N GLU A 30 15.05 19.72 -1.17
CA GLU A 30 14.38 19.65 -2.44
C GLU A 30 13.83 18.26 -2.63
N VAL A 31 12.51 18.12 -2.43
CA VAL A 31 11.79 16.89 -2.74
C VAL A 31 11.80 16.79 -4.27
N LYS A 32 12.92 16.32 -4.84
CA LYS A 32 12.91 15.85 -6.22
C LYS A 32 11.89 14.71 -6.22
N ALA A 33 10.83 14.89 -7.00
CA ALA A 33 9.85 13.83 -7.18
C ALA A 33 10.60 12.58 -7.67
N GLU A 34 10.39 11.44 -6.98
CA GLU A 34 11.03 10.19 -7.38
C GLU A 34 10.48 9.78 -8.76
N THR A 35 11.35 9.44 -9.69
CA THR A 35 10.96 9.00 -11.02
C THR A 35 10.58 7.53 -11.04
N ALA A 36 9.51 7.18 -11.75
CA ALA A 36 8.96 5.85 -11.78
C ALA A 36 8.79 5.31 -13.22
N ILE A 37 9.12 4.04 -13.40
CA ILE A 37 8.75 3.25 -14.58
C ILE A 37 7.56 2.38 -14.20
N LEU A 38 6.53 2.33 -15.06
CA LEU A 38 5.37 1.47 -14.86
C LEU A 38 5.44 0.24 -15.77
N VAL A 39 5.05 -0.91 -15.23
CA VAL A 39 5.09 -2.20 -15.95
C VAL A 39 3.75 -2.91 -15.83
N GLY A 40 3.14 -3.25 -16.99
CA GLY A 40 1.89 -3.98 -17.09
C GLY A 40 1.95 -5.18 -18.01
N LEU A 41 1.07 -6.17 -17.81
CA LEU A 41 0.92 -7.34 -18.66
C LEU A 41 -0.36 -7.27 -19.48
N ILE A 42 -0.24 -7.65 -20.74
CA ILE A 42 -1.36 -7.91 -21.64
C ILE A 42 -1.53 -9.44 -21.67
N THR A 43 -2.70 -9.93 -21.24
CA THR A 43 -3.02 -11.35 -21.18
C THR A 43 -4.26 -11.66 -22.02
N LYS A 44 -4.66 -12.94 -22.08
CA LYS A 44 -5.93 -13.33 -22.73
C LYS A 44 -7.16 -12.72 -22.04
N GLU A 45 -7.09 -12.53 -20.73
CA GLU A 45 -8.17 -11.97 -19.89
C GLU A 45 -8.10 -10.43 -19.80
N GLN A 46 -6.93 -9.85 -20.04
CA GLN A 46 -6.66 -8.41 -19.94
C GLN A 46 -6.15 -7.89 -21.27
N SER A 47 -7.04 -7.29 -22.07
CA SER A 47 -6.70 -6.72 -23.38
C SER A 47 -5.70 -5.55 -23.25
N GLU A 48 -5.06 -5.19 -24.35
CA GLU A 48 -4.14 -4.06 -24.41
C GLU A 48 -4.80 -2.74 -23.99
N ARG A 49 -6.06 -2.53 -24.40
CA ARG A 49 -6.83 -1.37 -23.95
C ARG A 49 -6.99 -1.35 -22.43
N LYS A 50 -7.45 -2.46 -21.84
CA LYS A 50 -7.58 -2.58 -20.37
C LYS A 50 -6.23 -2.43 -19.64
N THR A 51 -5.15 -2.95 -20.21
CA THR A 51 -3.81 -2.78 -19.63
C THR A 51 -3.40 -1.32 -19.58
N ASN A 52 -3.67 -0.55 -20.65
CA ASN A 52 -3.38 0.87 -20.67
C ASN A 52 -4.23 1.66 -19.66
N GLU A 53 -5.52 1.36 -19.54
CA GLU A 53 -6.41 1.95 -18.53
C GLU A 53 -5.92 1.65 -17.10
N TYR A 54 -5.43 0.44 -16.84
CA TYR A 54 -4.86 0.06 -15.54
C TYR A 54 -3.52 0.77 -15.28
N LEU A 55 -2.71 1.01 -16.31
CA LEU A 55 -1.49 1.80 -16.20
C LEU A 55 -1.78 3.28 -16.00
N ASP A 56 -2.87 3.82 -16.58
CA ASP A 56 -3.32 5.20 -16.30
C ASP A 56 -3.69 5.37 -14.83
N GLU A 57 -4.41 4.39 -14.27
CA GLU A 57 -4.74 4.37 -12.83
C GLU A 57 -3.49 4.19 -11.96
N LEU A 58 -2.54 3.31 -12.36
CA LEU A 58 -1.27 3.11 -11.65
C LEU A 58 -0.40 4.38 -11.68
N GLU A 59 -0.39 5.11 -12.79
CA GLU A 59 0.29 6.40 -12.88
C GLU A 59 -0.31 7.41 -11.91
N PHE A 60 -1.64 7.49 -11.85
CA PHE A 60 -2.30 8.37 -10.90
C PHE A 60 -2.06 7.97 -9.43
N LEU A 61 -1.91 6.67 -9.14
CA LEU A 61 -1.43 6.19 -7.83
C LEU A 61 0.00 6.67 -7.55
N ALA A 62 0.90 6.53 -8.52
CA ALA A 62 2.29 6.96 -8.40
C ALA A 62 2.40 8.48 -8.16
N GLU A 63 1.65 9.29 -8.91
CA GLU A 63 1.53 10.74 -8.71
C GLU A 63 0.98 11.09 -7.33
N THR A 64 -0.03 10.34 -6.85
CA THR A 64 -0.59 10.51 -5.50
C THR A 64 0.47 10.24 -4.42
N ALA A 65 1.39 9.31 -4.66
CA ALA A 65 2.54 9.02 -3.81
C ALA A 65 3.69 10.03 -3.98
N GLY A 66 3.59 10.96 -4.93
CA GLY A 66 4.62 11.97 -5.19
C GLY A 66 5.69 11.54 -6.20
N ALA A 67 5.48 10.45 -6.94
CA ALA A 67 6.35 10.00 -8.01
C ALA A 67 5.93 10.58 -9.37
N VAL A 68 6.87 10.66 -10.31
CA VAL A 68 6.64 11.08 -11.70
C VAL A 68 6.93 9.93 -12.63
N THR A 69 5.96 9.53 -13.43
CA THR A 69 6.12 8.47 -14.42
C THR A 69 6.94 8.95 -15.61
N VAL A 70 8.06 8.29 -15.89
CA VAL A 70 8.95 8.62 -17.02
C VAL A 70 8.77 7.67 -18.19
N LYS A 71 8.34 6.42 -17.95
CA LYS A 71 8.15 5.41 -19.00
C LYS A 71 7.15 4.35 -18.58
N ARG A 72 6.43 3.80 -19.56
CA ARG A 72 5.56 2.63 -19.40
C ARG A 72 6.08 1.49 -20.27
N PHE A 73 6.10 0.29 -19.72
CA PHE A 73 6.43 -0.94 -20.44
C PHE A 73 5.25 -1.91 -20.34
N THR A 74 4.92 -2.51 -21.48
CA THR A 74 3.91 -3.58 -21.55
C THR A 74 4.52 -4.80 -22.22
N GLN A 75 4.01 -5.97 -21.85
CA GLN A 75 4.37 -7.21 -22.50
C GLN A 75 3.14 -8.10 -22.65
N ARG A 76 3.01 -8.76 -23.80
CA ARG A 76 1.97 -9.76 -24.03
C ARG A 76 2.48 -11.13 -23.62
N LEU A 77 1.81 -11.76 -22.65
CA LEU A 77 2.09 -13.12 -22.17
C LEU A 77 0.76 -13.83 -21.88
N ASP A 78 0.76 -15.16 -21.87
CA ASP A 78 -0.42 -15.94 -21.43
C ASP A 78 -0.70 -15.76 -19.94
N GLY A 79 0.31 -15.41 -19.15
CA GLY A 79 0.24 -15.12 -17.71
C GLY A 79 1.59 -14.64 -17.18
N PRO A 80 1.66 -14.14 -15.95
CA PRO A 80 2.89 -13.62 -15.36
C PRO A 80 3.94 -14.72 -15.20
N SER A 81 5.19 -14.41 -15.54
CA SER A 81 6.33 -15.30 -15.28
C SER A 81 6.48 -15.55 -13.77
N SER A 82 6.58 -16.81 -13.37
CA SER A 82 6.78 -17.19 -11.96
C SER A 82 8.14 -16.75 -11.38
N VAL A 83 9.06 -16.29 -12.23
CA VAL A 83 10.43 -15.90 -11.85
C VAL A 83 10.57 -14.37 -11.76
N THR A 84 10.05 -13.64 -12.76
CA THR A 84 10.32 -12.21 -12.95
C THR A 84 9.09 -11.40 -13.34
N TYR A 85 7.88 -11.96 -13.25
CA TYR A 85 6.61 -11.36 -13.68
C TYR A 85 6.54 -11.13 -15.19
N VAL A 86 7.48 -10.40 -15.78
CA VAL A 86 7.69 -10.25 -17.24
C VAL A 86 8.71 -11.29 -17.76
N GLY A 87 8.77 -11.48 -19.06
CA GLY A 87 9.79 -12.31 -19.70
C GLY A 87 11.20 -11.70 -19.57
N LYS A 88 12.24 -12.54 -19.69
CA LYS A 88 13.63 -12.13 -19.54
C LYS A 88 14.03 -11.00 -20.50
N GLY A 89 13.66 -11.08 -21.78
CA GLY A 89 13.97 -10.03 -22.76
C GLY A 89 13.33 -8.68 -22.43
N LYS A 90 12.11 -8.68 -21.86
CA LYS A 90 11.47 -7.43 -21.42
C LYS A 90 12.19 -6.84 -20.20
N LEU A 91 12.65 -7.69 -19.29
CA LEU A 91 13.42 -7.24 -18.13
C LEU A 91 14.77 -6.63 -18.56
N GLU A 92 15.44 -7.23 -19.55
CA GLU A 92 16.66 -6.69 -20.16
C GLU A 92 16.39 -5.33 -20.85
N GLU A 93 15.24 -5.17 -21.54
CA GLU A 93 14.81 -3.90 -22.14
C GLU A 93 14.61 -2.80 -21.08
N ILE A 94 13.94 -3.13 -19.96
CA ILE A 94 13.78 -2.18 -18.85
C ILE A 94 15.14 -1.80 -18.26
N ARG A 95 16.02 -2.76 -18.05
CA ARG A 95 17.39 -2.52 -17.56
C ARG A 95 18.18 -1.62 -18.48
N ALA A 96 18.13 -1.89 -19.79
CA ALA A 96 18.82 -1.06 -20.80
C ALA A 96 18.31 0.39 -20.78
N TYR A 97 16.99 0.58 -20.59
CA TYR A 97 16.42 1.91 -20.45
C TYR A 97 16.93 2.62 -19.17
N ILE A 98 16.95 1.93 -18.02
CA ILE A 98 17.47 2.50 -16.76
C ILE A 98 18.92 2.95 -16.93
N LEU A 99 19.78 2.13 -17.51
CA LEU A 99 21.19 2.46 -17.76
C LEU A 99 21.35 3.65 -18.72
N ALA A 100 20.53 3.73 -19.77
CA ALA A 100 20.55 4.87 -20.69
C ALA A 100 20.11 6.18 -20.03
N GLU A 101 19.15 6.13 -19.10
CA GLU A 101 18.76 7.30 -18.31
C GLU A 101 19.87 7.72 -17.35
N GLU A 102 20.53 6.77 -16.66
CA GLU A 102 21.67 7.05 -15.78
C GLU A 102 22.85 7.69 -16.56
N GLU A 103 23.17 7.20 -17.75
CA GLU A 103 24.18 7.81 -18.64
C GLU A 103 23.81 9.24 -19.07
N ALA A 104 22.53 9.54 -19.14
CA ALA A 104 22.00 10.86 -19.43
C ALA A 104 21.82 11.76 -18.18
N GLU A 105 22.38 11.37 -17.03
CA GLU A 105 22.25 12.05 -15.73
C GLU A 105 20.80 12.20 -15.24
N ARG A 106 19.91 11.29 -15.69
CA ARG A 106 18.51 11.20 -15.25
C ARG A 106 18.35 9.93 -14.43
N GLU A 107 18.13 10.08 -13.15
CA GLU A 107 17.98 8.95 -12.24
C GLU A 107 16.57 8.35 -12.36
N VAL A 108 16.48 7.02 -12.49
CA VAL A 108 15.23 6.28 -12.34
C VAL A 108 15.16 5.75 -10.91
N GLY A 109 14.27 6.32 -10.09
CA GLY A 109 14.17 6.00 -8.68
C GLY A 109 13.54 4.64 -8.40
N MET A 110 12.52 4.24 -9.21
CA MET A 110 11.80 3.00 -8.96
C MET A 110 11.14 2.42 -10.21
N VAL A 111 10.79 1.12 -10.12
CA VAL A 111 9.93 0.43 -11.10
C VAL A 111 8.70 -0.12 -10.37
N ILE A 112 7.50 0.17 -10.88
CA ILE A 112 6.22 -0.19 -10.28
C ILE A 112 5.48 -1.16 -11.20
N PHE A 113 5.10 -2.30 -10.66
CA PHE A 113 4.34 -3.34 -11.37
C PHE A 113 2.85 -3.25 -11.04
N ASP A 114 1.98 -3.39 -12.04
CA ASP A 114 0.53 -3.25 -11.90
C ASP A 114 -0.16 -4.39 -11.13
N ASP A 115 0.51 -5.49 -10.92
CA ASP A 115 0.01 -6.62 -10.13
C ASP A 115 0.88 -6.86 -8.89
N GLU A 116 0.33 -7.65 -7.95
CA GLU A 116 1.09 -8.06 -6.78
C GLU A 116 2.22 -9.03 -7.14
N LEU A 117 3.44 -8.73 -6.68
CA LEU A 117 4.62 -9.56 -6.89
C LEU A 117 4.81 -10.56 -5.76
N SER A 118 5.13 -11.80 -6.10
CA SER A 118 5.62 -12.75 -5.11
C SER A 118 7.01 -12.34 -4.59
N ALA A 119 7.37 -12.77 -3.38
CA ALA A 119 8.69 -12.51 -2.81
C ALA A 119 9.86 -12.98 -3.70
N LYS A 120 9.67 -14.05 -4.49
CA LYS A 120 10.66 -14.53 -5.44
C LYS A 120 10.81 -13.60 -6.63
N GLN A 121 9.70 -13.16 -7.21
CA GLN A 121 9.69 -12.21 -8.33
C GLN A 121 10.35 -10.90 -7.91
N LEU A 122 9.89 -10.30 -6.80
CA LEU A 122 10.42 -9.05 -6.27
C LEU A 122 11.94 -9.08 -6.16
N ARG A 123 12.50 -10.10 -5.49
CA ARG A 123 13.94 -10.24 -5.30
C ARG A 123 14.70 -10.42 -6.61
N ASN A 124 14.17 -11.24 -7.54
CA ASN A 124 14.84 -11.48 -8.81
C ASN A 124 14.87 -10.23 -9.67
N ILE A 125 13.75 -9.48 -9.71
CA ILE A 125 13.65 -8.23 -10.44
C ILE A 125 14.57 -7.16 -9.82
N GLU A 126 14.56 -7.00 -8.50
CA GLU A 126 15.42 -6.05 -7.79
C GLU A 126 16.92 -6.32 -8.05
N LYS A 127 17.31 -7.61 -8.02
CA LYS A 127 18.68 -8.01 -8.35
C LYS A 127 19.09 -7.68 -9.79
N GLU A 128 18.17 -7.82 -10.74
CA GLU A 128 18.46 -7.58 -12.17
C GLU A 128 18.43 -6.09 -12.53
N LEU A 129 17.52 -5.32 -11.94
CA LEU A 129 17.34 -3.92 -12.30
C LEU A 129 18.18 -2.96 -11.43
N GLY A 130 18.51 -3.34 -10.19
CA GLY A 130 19.34 -2.53 -9.28
C GLY A 130 18.65 -1.30 -8.70
N VAL A 131 17.33 -1.11 -8.94
CA VAL A 131 16.52 0.01 -8.45
C VAL A 131 15.41 -0.49 -7.52
N LYS A 132 14.78 0.42 -6.80
CA LYS A 132 13.63 0.12 -5.93
C LYS A 132 12.49 -0.48 -6.75
N ILE A 133 11.98 -1.63 -6.31
CA ILE A 133 10.84 -2.29 -6.95
C ILE A 133 9.63 -2.18 -6.04
N LEU A 134 8.54 -1.71 -6.60
CA LEU A 134 7.23 -1.70 -5.96
C LEU A 134 6.24 -2.52 -6.80
N ASP A 135 5.26 -3.06 -6.14
CA ASP A 135 4.05 -3.56 -6.77
C ASP A 135 2.84 -2.67 -6.39
N ARG A 136 1.72 -2.88 -7.05
CA ARG A 136 0.50 -2.10 -6.82
C ARG A 136 0.09 -2.11 -5.34
N THR A 137 0.20 -3.26 -4.67
CA THR A 137 -0.16 -3.41 -3.26
C THR A 137 0.73 -2.58 -2.34
N SER A 138 2.05 -2.63 -2.54
CA SER A 138 2.99 -1.82 -1.74
C SER A 138 2.80 -0.32 -1.97
N LEU A 139 2.54 0.11 -3.21
CA LEU A 139 2.26 1.51 -3.54
C LEU A 139 0.98 2.00 -2.83
N ILE A 140 -0.10 1.22 -2.84
CA ILE A 140 -1.34 1.56 -2.13
C ILE A 140 -1.09 1.65 -0.62
N LEU A 141 -0.32 0.73 -0.04
CA LEU A 141 0.06 0.76 1.38
C LEU A 141 0.87 2.00 1.75
N ASP A 142 1.78 2.44 0.88
CA ASP A 142 2.57 3.65 1.08
C ASP A 142 1.67 4.90 1.04
N ILE A 143 0.72 4.98 0.09
CA ILE A 143 -0.28 6.06 0.04
C ILE A 143 -1.11 6.09 1.32
N PHE A 144 -1.56 4.92 1.79
CA PHE A 144 -2.33 4.82 3.03
C PHE A 144 -1.52 5.24 4.26
N ALA A 145 -0.24 4.88 4.32
CA ALA A 145 0.65 5.32 5.40
C ALA A 145 0.81 6.85 5.43
N MET A 146 0.90 7.49 4.27
CA MET A 146 0.97 8.95 4.16
C MET A 146 -0.35 9.63 4.53
N ARG A 147 -1.50 9.00 4.24
CA ARG A 147 -2.83 9.57 4.44
C ARG A 147 -3.43 9.30 5.81
N ALA A 148 -2.96 8.30 6.54
CA ALA A 148 -3.47 7.93 7.86
C ALA A 148 -3.23 9.05 8.88
N GLN A 149 -4.29 9.70 9.35
CA GLN A 149 -4.21 10.79 10.34
C GLN A 149 -4.53 10.27 11.74
N THR A 150 -5.58 9.46 11.89
CA THR A 150 -6.03 8.96 13.18
C THR A 150 -5.16 7.82 13.70
N ALA A 151 -5.14 7.64 15.01
CA ALA A 151 -4.47 6.49 15.63
C ALA A 151 -5.04 5.15 15.13
N ASN A 152 -6.34 5.10 14.82
CA ASN A 152 -7.00 3.94 14.25
C ASN A 152 -6.45 3.63 12.85
N ALA A 153 -6.51 4.59 11.92
CA ALA A 153 -6.00 4.40 10.56
C ALA A 153 -4.51 4.03 10.56
N LYS A 154 -3.69 4.70 11.36
CA LYS A 154 -2.26 4.36 11.50
C LYS A 154 -2.05 2.92 11.96
N THR A 155 -2.85 2.46 12.95
CA THR A 155 -2.75 1.07 13.45
C THR A 155 -3.19 0.06 12.40
N GLN A 156 -4.24 0.37 11.63
CA GLN A 156 -4.73 -0.47 10.53
C GLN A 156 -3.71 -0.59 9.40
N VAL A 157 -3.15 0.54 8.96
CA VAL A 157 -2.13 0.58 7.90
C VAL A 157 -0.88 -0.18 8.34
N GLU A 158 -0.40 0.05 9.57
CA GLU A 158 0.77 -0.66 10.11
C GLU A 158 0.52 -2.18 10.14
N LEU A 159 -0.66 -2.62 10.57
CA LEU A 159 -1.01 -4.04 10.55
C LEU A 159 -1.05 -4.61 9.13
N ALA A 160 -1.60 -3.87 8.17
CA ALA A 160 -1.64 -4.26 6.77
C ALA A 160 -0.24 -4.36 6.16
N GLN A 161 0.65 -3.41 6.45
CA GLN A 161 2.06 -3.47 6.03
C GLN A 161 2.77 -4.71 6.57
N TYR A 162 2.58 -5.06 7.85
CA TYR A 162 3.17 -6.28 8.41
C TYR A 162 2.59 -7.55 7.78
N ARG A 163 1.29 -7.60 7.48
CA ARG A 163 0.67 -8.73 6.77
C ARG A 163 1.27 -8.92 5.38
N TYR A 164 1.43 -7.83 4.65
CA TYR A 164 2.04 -7.83 3.32
C TYR A 164 3.52 -8.24 3.36
N MET A 165 4.28 -7.77 4.33
CA MET A 165 5.72 -8.03 4.45
C MET A 165 6.02 -9.43 4.98
N LEU A 166 5.23 -9.96 5.92
CA LEU A 166 5.53 -11.22 6.63
C LEU A 166 5.76 -12.42 5.70
N PRO A 167 4.93 -12.72 4.69
CA PRO A 167 5.17 -13.83 3.76
C PRO A 167 6.45 -13.62 2.91
N ARG A 168 6.78 -12.36 2.63
CA ARG A 168 7.98 -11.98 1.86
C ARG A 168 9.25 -12.20 2.65
N LEU A 169 9.25 -11.82 3.92
CA LEU A 169 10.35 -12.04 4.85
C LEU A 169 10.57 -13.53 5.15
N GLN A 170 9.51 -14.29 5.37
CA GLN A 170 9.60 -15.73 5.66
C GLN A 170 10.31 -16.49 4.53
N ARG A 171 10.05 -16.16 3.28
CA ARG A 171 10.73 -16.77 2.13
C ARG A 171 12.18 -16.31 1.96
N LEU A 172 12.52 -15.11 2.39
CA LEU A 172 13.91 -14.66 2.47
C LEU A 172 14.67 -15.46 3.53
N TRP A 173 14.07 -15.67 4.70
CA TRP A 173 14.68 -16.42 5.78
C TRP A 173 14.97 -17.87 5.40
N THR A 174 13.99 -18.57 4.85
CA THR A 174 14.19 -19.97 4.40
C THR A 174 15.25 -20.10 3.29
N HIS A 175 15.46 -19.05 2.48
CA HIS A 175 16.50 -19.04 1.47
C HIS A 175 17.91 -18.84 2.08
N LEU A 176 18.02 -17.94 3.06
CA LEU A 176 19.27 -17.70 3.79
C LEU A 176 19.71 -18.92 4.59
N GLU A 177 18.76 -19.64 5.21
CA GLU A 177 18.99 -20.91 5.89
C GLU A 177 19.58 -21.97 4.94
N ARG A 178 19.04 -22.07 3.73
CA ARG A 178 19.54 -23.01 2.70
C ARG A 178 20.91 -22.63 2.17
N GLN A 179 21.26 -21.34 2.09
CA GLN A 179 22.59 -20.89 1.66
C GLN A 179 23.64 -21.04 2.78
N GLY A 180 23.23 -20.86 4.04
CA GLY A 180 24.11 -21.01 5.21
C GLY A 180 24.42 -22.48 5.55
N GLY A 181 23.59 -23.44 5.10
CA GLY A 181 23.78 -24.87 5.32
C GLY A 181 24.67 -25.59 4.29
N GLY A 182 25.15 -24.92 3.27
CA GLY A 182 25.79 -25.51 2.08
C GLY A 182 27.33 -25.55 2.05
N SER A 183 28.05 -25.24 3.15
CA SER A 183 29.51 -25.27 3.15
C SER A 183 30.04 -26.17 4.26
N GLY A 184 30.22 -27.46 3.96
CA GLY A 184 30.79 -28.40 4.91
C GLY A 184 30.85 -29.84 4.39
N SER A 185 31.39 -30.08 3.20
CA SER A 185 31.90 -31.42 2.84
C SER A 185 33.25 -31.62 3.54
N GLY A 186 33.24 -32.24 4.71
CA GLY A 186 34.43 -32.64 5.44
C GLY A 186 34.04 -33.52 6.60
N GLY A 187 34.24 -34.86 6.47
CA GLY A 187 33.89 -35.87 7.44
C GLY A 187 34.46 -35.63 8.84
N GLY A 188 33.61 -35.64 9.83
CA GLY A 188 33.98 -35.61 11.23
C GLY A 188 32.77 -35.95 12.08
N LYS A 189 32.81 -37.12 12.75
CA LYS A 189 31.84 -37.56 13.74
C LYS A 189 31.72 -36.54 14.87
N GLY A 190 30.49 -36.07 15.13
CA GLY A 190 30.12 -35.45 16.39
C GLY A 190 30.10 -33.93 16.39
N SER A 191 29.03 -33.34 15.86
CA SER A 191 28.63 -32.00 16.26
C SER A 191 27.11 -31.95 16.39
N VAL A 192 26.67 -32.10 17.64
CA VAL A 192 25.32 -31.82 18.07
C VAL A 192 25.14 -30.30 18.02
N GLY A 193 24.27 -29.81 17.07
CA GLY A 193 23.52 -28.60 17.29
C GLY A 193 24.28 -27.27 17.27
N LEU A 194 25.07 -26.99 16.26
CA LEU A 194 25.42 -25.60 15.94
C LEU A 194 24.33 -24.97 15.03
N ARG A 195 23.24 -24.56 15.66
CA ARG A 195 22.37 -23.52 15.09
C ARG A 195 23.24 -22.28 14.92
N GLY A 196 23.50 -21.87 13.68
CA GLY A 196 24.29 -20.71 13.41
C GLY A 196 23.65 -19.43 14.00
N PRO A 197 24.45 -18.43 14.42
CA PRO A 197 23.91 -17.17 15.00
C PRO A 197 22.91 -16.42 14.09
N GLY A 198 22.89 -16.72 12.79
CA GLY A 198 21.90 -16.16 11.85
C GLY A 198 20.51 -16.77 11.96
N GLU A 199 20.41 -18.06 12.27
CA GLU A 199 19.13 -18.78 12.41
C GLU A 199 18.34 -18.27 13.63
N THR A 200 19.01 -18.03 14.73
CA THR A 200 18.39 -17.46 15.94
C THR A 200 17.95 -16.02 15.76
N GLN A 201 18.63 -15.22 14.96
CA GLN A 201 18.26 -13.85 14.70
C GLN A 201 17.02 -13.74 13.81
N LEU A 202 16.92 -14.57 12.77
CA LEU A 202 15.76 -14.63 11.87
C LEU A 202 14.48 -15.10 12.60
N GLU A 203 14.62 -16.08 13.49
CA GLU A 203 13.51 -16.56 14.32
C GLU A 203 13.07 -15.48 15.33
N MET A 204 14.02 -14.74 15.87
CA MET A 204 13.75 -13.59 16.75
C MET A 204 13.02 -12.49 16.00
N ASP A 205 13.46 -12.11 14.79
CA ASP A 205 12.82 -11.07 13.97
C ASP A 205 11.39 -11.46 13.61
N ARG A 206 11.17 -12.73 13.22
CA ARG A 206 9.82 -13.25 12.98
C ARG A 206 8.93 -13.12 14.21
N ARG A 207 9.45 -13.48 15.37
CA ARG A 207 8.70 -13.40 16.65
C ARG A 207 8.37 -11.95 16.99
N ILE A 208 9.29 -11.02 16.77
CA ILE A 208 9.05 -9.57 16.98
C ILE A 208 7.90 -9.10 16.09
N ILE A 209 7.90 -9.43 14.81
CA ILE A 209 6.84 -9.05 13.87
C ILE A 209 5.50 -9.65 14.29
N LEU A 210 5.45 -10.95 14.62
CA LEU A 210 4.22 -11.59 15.05
C LEU A 210 3.67 -11.00 16.35
N ASN A 211 4.54 -10.71 17.32
CA ASN A 211 4.16 -10.03 18.55
C ASN A 211 3.62 -8.62 18.28
N ARG A 212 4.26 -7.87 17.37
CA ARG A 212 3.78 -6.55 16.95
C ARG A 212 2.40 -6.62 16.31
N MET A 213 2.19 -7.58 15.40
CA MET A 213 0.89 -7.81 14.77
C MET A 213 -0.19 -8.18 15.80
N ALA A 214 0.14 -9.01 16.80
CA ALA A 214 -0.79 -9.36 17.88
C ALA A 214 -1.18 -8.13 18.72
N LEU A 215 -0.21 -7.29 19.07
CA LEU A 215 -0.44 -6.04 19.78
C LEU A 215 -1.33 -5.07 18.97
N LEU A 216 -1.07 -4.93 17.66
CA LEU A 216 -1.87 -4.07 16.78
C LEU A 216 -3.32 -4.57 16.67
N LYS A 217 -3.52 -5.89 16.54
CA LYS A 217 -4.86 -6.51 16.54
C LYS A 217 -5.62 -6.23 17.86
N GLN A 218 -4.93 -6.33 18.99
CA GLN A 218 -5.52 -6.02 20.29
C GLN A 218 -5.93 -4.54 20.38
N ARG A 219 -5.05 -3.62 19.97
CA ARG A 219 -5.36 -2.18 19.91
C ARG A 219 -6.57 -1.87 19.04
N LEU A 220 -6.67 -2.50 17.86
CA LEU A 220 -7.85 -2.34 16.99
C LEU A 220 -9.13 -2.84 17.68
N ALA A 221 -9.09 -4.00 18.34
CA ALA A 221 -10.24 -4.51 19.09
C ALA A 221 -10.67 -3.58 20.22
N ASP A 222 -9.74 -2.93 20.91
CA ASP A 222 -10.05 -1.95 21.95
C ASP A 222 -10.67 -0.67 21.37
N ILE A 223 -10.13 -0.19 20.23
CA ILE A 223 -10.71 0.95 19.51
C ILE A 223 -12.14 0.64 19.03
N ASP A 224 -12.38 -0.56 18.51
CA ASP A 224 -13.71 -0.97 18.03
C ASP A 224 -14.73 -1.03 19.17
N ARG A 225 -14.32 -1.50 20.36
CA ARG A 225 -15.17 -1.46 21.57
C ARG A 225 -15.52 -0.04 21.97
N GLN A 226 -14.56 0.88 21.95
CA GLN A 226 -14.79 2.30 22.26
C GLN A 226 -15.72 2.94 21.22
N LYS A 227 -15.51 2.70 19.93
CA LYS A 227 -16.37 3.17 18.84
C LYS A 227 -17.80 2.66 19.02
N THR A 228 -17.98 1.36 19.31
CA THR A 228 -19.30 0.77 19.53
C THR A 228 -20.04 1.46 20.69
N THR A 229 -19.34 1.79 21.77
CA THR A 229 -19.93 2.52 22.90
C THR A 229 -20.31 3.96 22.50
N GLN A 230 -19.46 4.66 21.78
CA GLN A 230 -19.75 6.02 21.29
C GLN A 230 -20.91 6.05 20.29
N ARG A 231 -21.04 5.03 19.43
CA ARG A 231 -22.11 4.89 18.43
C ARG A 231 -23.48 4.73 19.08
N LYS A 232 -23.59 3.98 20.19
CA LYS A 232 -24.84 3.83 20.93
C LYS A 232 -25.40 5.16 21.42
N ASN A 233 -24.55 6.16 21.63
CA ASN A 233 -24.92 7.49 22.12
C ASN A 233 -25.25 8.50 21.01
N ARG A 234 -25.15 8.14 19.71
CA ARG A 234 -25.38 9.06 18.57
C ARG A 234 -26.86 9.33 18.25
N GLY A 235 -27.79 8.77 19.03
CA GLY A 235 -29.22 9.00 18.85
C GLY A 235 -29.87 8.24 17.70
N ARG A 236 -31.15 8.61 17.38
CA ARG A 236 -31.96 7.95 16.34
C ARG A 236 -31.89 8.62 14.96
N LEU A 237 -30.80 9.32 14.64
CA LEU A 237 -30.67 9.95 13.31
C LEU A 237 -30.40 8.89 12.25
N ILE A 238 -31.04 9.05 11.09
CA ILE A 238 -30.77 8.23 9.89
C ILE A 238 -29.29 8.38 9.52
N ARG A 239 -28.65 7.26 9.23
CA ARG A 239 -27.24 7.20 8.82
C ARG A 239 -27.16 6.93 7.34
N VAL A 240 -26.50 7.80 6.61
CA VAL A 240 -26.27 7.71 5.18
C VAL A 240 -24.77 7.58 4.96
N ALA A 241 -24.33 6.58 4.21
CA ALA A 241 -22.92 6.44 3.84
C ALA A 241 -22.74 6.62 2.32
N LEU A 242 -21.75 7.44 1.95
CA LEU A 242 -21.34 7.58 0.56
C LEU A 242 -20.35 6.47 0.24
N VAL A 243 -20.64 5.67 -0.78
CA VAL A 243 -19.77 4.62 -1.31
C VAL A 243 -19.48 4.89 -2.78
N GLY A 244 -18.42 4.32 -3.32
CA GLY A 244 -18.06 4.43 -4.73
C GLY A 244 -16.56 4.47 -4.94
N TYR A 245 -16.16 4.47 -6.19
CA TYR A 245 -14.77 4.42 -6.59
C TYR A 245 -13.96 5.61 -6.03
N THR A 246 -12.63 5.47 -5.94
CA THR A 246 -11.80 6.59 -5.51
C THR A 246 -11.87 7.73 -6.54
N ASN A 247 -11.80 8.97 -6.06
CA ASN A 247 -11.84 10.18 -6.88
C ASN A 247 -13.12 10.46 -7.69
N VAL A 248 -14.25 9.81 -7.41
CA VAL A 248 -15.55 10.09 -8.06
C VAL A 248 -16.31 11.28 -7.46
N GLY A 249 -15.70 12.02 -6.54
CA GLY A 249 -16.28 13.23 -5.95
C GLY A 249 -17.06 13.03 -4.65
N LYS A 250 -16.93 11.91 -3.94
CA LYS A 250 -17.61 11.67 -2.64
C LYS A 250 -17.38 12.79 -1.62
N SER A 251 -16.12 13.14 -1.36
CA SER A 251 -15.75 14.19 -0.40
C SER A 251 -16.19 15.58 -0.87
N THR A 252 -16.21 15.84 -2.18
CA THR A 252 -16.75 17.06 -2.77
C THR A 252 -18.24 17.18 -2.52
N LEU A 253 -18.99 16.08 -2.69
CA LEU A 253 -20.41 16.03 -2.41
C LEU A 253 -20.72 16.29 -0.93
N ILE A 254 -19.94 15.71 -0.02
CA ILE A 254 -20.07 15.98 1.43
C ILE A 254 -19.84 17.45 1.74
N ASN A 255 -18.82 18.07 1.16
CA ASN A 255 -18.52 19.49 1.38
C ASN A 255 -19.69 20.37 0.94
N LEU A 256 -20.27 20.04 -0.21
CA LEU A 256 -21.44 20.77 -0.72
C LEU A 256 -22.66 20.66 0.20
N LEU A 257 -22.96 19.45 0.68
CA LEU A 257 -24.14 19.18 1.50
C LEU A 257 -24.00 19.62 2.96
N ALA A 258 -22.80 19.45 3.53
CA ALA A 258 -22.56 19.78 4.94
C ALA A 258 -22.18 21.24 5.16
N LYS A 259 -22.06 22.06 4.09
CA LYS A 259 -21.59 23.45 4.15
C LYS A 259 -20.30 23.63 4.96
N SER A 260 -19.40 22.69 4.83
CA SER A 260 -18.18 22.60 5.62
C SER A 260 -16.99 22.29 4.71
N GLU A 261 -15.82 22.79 5.07
CA GLU A 261 -14.59 22.50 4.34
C GLU A 261 -14.03 21.14 4.81
N VAL A 262 -14.29 20.08 4.05
CA VAL A 262 -13.50 18.85 4.11
C VAL A 262 -12.41 18.97 3.05
N PHE A 263 -11.23 18.55 3.39
CA PHE A 263 -10.11 18.51 2.46
C PHE A 263 -10.44 17.57 1.28
N ALA A 264 -10.81 18.14 0.16
CA ALA A 264 -11.04 17.45 -1.10
C ALA A 264 -9.87 17.77 -2.04
N GLU A 265 -8.99 16.81 -2.26
CA GLU A 265 -7.93 16.88 -3.27
C GLU A 265 -8.29 16.02 -4.46
N ASN A 266 -7.86 16.42 -5.64
CA ASN A 266 -7.87 15.56 -6.83
C ASN A 266 -6.72 14.55 -6.76
N LYS A 267 -6.81 13.65 -5.77
CA LYS A 267 -5.84 12.57 -5.52
C LYS A 267 -6.58 11.33 -5.06
N LEU A 268 -6.03 10.17 -5.38
CA LEU A 268 -6.58 8.91 -4.94
C LEU A 268 -6.48 8.79 -3.41
N PHE A 269 -7.49 8.18 -2.78
CA PHE A 269 -7.56 8.00 -1.33
C PHE A 269 -7.39 9.30 -0.52
N ALA A 270 -7.97 10.40 -1.00
CA ALA A 270 -7.98 11.67 -0.25
C ALA A 270 -8.60 11.47 1.15
N THR A 271 -9.60 10.62 1.26
CA THR A 271 -10.23 10.21 2.53
C THR A 271 -9.83 8.78 2.87
N LEU A 272 -9.04 8.60 3.91
CA LEU A 272 -8.73 7.29 4.50
C LEU A 272 -9.47 7.07 5.83
N ASP A 273 -9.63 8.13 6.61
CA ASP A 273 -10.38 8.14 7.85
C ASP A 273 -11.84 8.51 7.60
N THR A 274 -12.76 7.63 7.98
CA THR A 274 -14.20 7.90 7.86
C THR A 274 -14.58 9.12 8.67
N THR A 275 -15.19 10.11 8.05
CA THR A 275 -15.74 11.29 8.72
C THR A 275 -17.26 11.25 8.69
N VAL A 276 -17.89 11.42 9.86
CA VAL A 276 -19.35 11.47 9.98
C VAL A 276 -19.78 12.89 10.31
N ARG A 277 -20.71 13.43 9.54
CA ARG A 277 -21.22 14.79 9.70
C ARG A 277 -22.73 14.80 9.80
N LYS A 278 -23.25 15.71 10.63
CA LYS A 278 -24.68 15.98 10.67
C LYS A 278 -25.03 16.95 9.54
N VAL A 279 -25.94 16.53 8.68
CA VAL A 279 -26.49 17.32 7.56
C VAL A 279 -27.96 17.57 7.82
N ILE A 280 -28.46 18.74 7.43
CA ILE A 280 -29.88 19.09 7.54
C ILE A 280 -30.35 19.56 6.16
N ILE A 281 -31.29 18.83 5.56
CA ILE A 281 -31.96 19.21 4.31
C ILE A 281 -33.46 19.27 4.59
N ASP A 282 -34.10 20.38 4.23
CA ASP A 282 -35.52 20.62 4.44
C ASP A 282 -36.01 20.30 5.87
N ASN A 283 -35.24 20.74 6.89
CA ASN A 283 -35.47 20.43 8.30
C ASN A 283 -35.35 18.96 8.70
N LEU A 284 -34.87 18.09 7.82
CA LEU A 284 -34.60 16.67 8.11
C LEU A 284 -33.12 16.48 8.48
N PRO A 285 -32.79 16.25 9.75
CA PRO A 285 -31.42 15.98 10.15
C PRO A 285 -31.06 14.51 9.94
N PHE A 286 -29.88 14.25 9.35
CA PHE A 286 -29.29 12.92 9.21
C PHE A 286 -27.77 12.95 9.37
N LEU A 287 -27.16 11.80 9.56
CA LEU A 287 -25.71 11.65 9.62
C LEU A 287 -25.21 11.18 8.24
N LEU A 288 -24.26 11.92 7.68
CA LEU A 288 -23.62 11.59 6.41
C LEU A 288 -22.17 11.19 6.65
N ALA A 289 -21.80 9.98 6.23
CA ALA A 289 -20.47 9.42 6.38
C ALA A 289 -19.73 9.44 5.04
N ASP A 290 -18.50 10.00 5.02
CA ASP A 290 -17.54 9.82 3.94
C ASP A 290 -16.77 8.52 4.17
N THR A 291 -16.57 7.73 3.11
CA THR A 291 -15.86 6.46 3.20
C THR A 291 -14.66 6.42 2.29
N VAL A 292 -13.75 5.48 2.56
CA VAL A 292 -12.62 5.20 1.68
C VAL A 292 -13.14 4.80 0.30
N GLY A 293 -12.59 5.40 -0.76
CA GLY A 293 -12.94 5.04 -2.13
C GLY A 293 -12.42 3.66 -2.50
N PHE A 294 -13.21 2.91 -3.26
CA PHE A 294 -12.77 1.64 -3.84
C PHE A 294 -11.80 1.88 -5.00
N ILE A 295 -10.96 0.89 -5.28
CA ILE A 295 -10.04 0.86 -6.40
C ILE A 295 -9.89 -0.58 -6.87
N ARG A 296 -9.57 -0.76 -8.15
CA ARG A 296 -9.33 -2.09 -8.72
C ARG A 296 -8.14 -2.77 -8.06
N LYS A 297 -8.17 -4.10 -8.02
CA LYS A 297 -7.09 -4.93 -7.45
C LYS A 297 -6.72 -4.54 -6.01
N LEU A 298 -7.70 -4.02 -5.23
CA LEU A 298 -7.48 -3.78 -3.82
C LEU A 298 -7.25 -5.12 -3.10
N PRO A 299 -6.09 -5.33 -2.45
CA PRO A 299 -5.82 -6.60 -1.79
C PRO A 299 -6.82 -6.92 -0.68
N THR A 300 -7.27 -8.16 -0.62
CA THR A 300 -8.24 -8.63 0.40
C THR A 300 -7.75 -8.43 1.82
N ASP A 301 -6.44 -8.59 2.06
CA ASP A 301 -5.81 -8.32 3.36
C ASP A 301 -5.91 -6.86 3.79
N LEU A 302 -5.92 -5.93 2.82
CA LEU A 302 -6.19 -4.52 3.07
C LEU A 302 -7.65 -4.29 3.45
N VAL A 303 -8.59 -4.85 2.70
CA VAL A 303 -10.02 -4.77 3.01
C VAL A 303 -10.30 -5.26 4.43
N ASP A 304 -9.72 -6.39 4.82
CA ASP A 304 -9.81 -6.93 6.19
C ASP A 304 -9.22 -6.00 7.25
N SER A 305 -8.13 -5.31 6.93
CA SER A 305 -7.50 -4.37 7.84
C SER A 305 -8.33 -3.10 8.02
N PHE A 306 -9.14 -2.73 7.00
CA PHE A 306 -10.01 -1.56 7.01
C PHE A 306 -11.46 -1.85 7.42
N LYS A 307 -11.75 -3.06 7.93
CA LYS A 307 -13.11 -3.41 8.40
C LYS A 307 -13.74 -2.34 9.28
N SER A 308 -12.99 -1.75 10.19
CA SER A 308 -13.53 -0.73 11.10
C SER A 308 -13.79 0.64 10.44
N THR A 309 -13.20 0.93 9.28
CA THR A 309 -13.57 2.09 8.47
C THR A 309 -14.79 1.79 7.60
N LEU A 310 -14.99 0.53 7.22
CA LEU A 310 -16.19 0.06 6.52
C LEU A 310 -17.38 -0.18 7.48
N ASP A 311 -17.18 -0.15 8.78
CA ASP A 311 -18.27 -0.31 9.76
C ASP A 311 -19.35 0.76 9.61
N GLU A 312 -19.00 2.00 9.25
CA GLU A 312 -20.00 3.06 9.00
C GLU A 312 -20.86 2.72 7.77
N VAL A 313 -20.30 2.00 6.78
CA VAL A 313 -21.06 1.48 5.62
C VAL A 313 -22.01 0.36 6.05
N ARG A 314 -21.52 -0.56 6.90
CA ARG A 314 -22.31 -1.71 7.40
C ARG A 314 -23.45 -1.30 8.33
N GLU A 315 -23.28 -0.20 9.05
CA GLU A 315 -24.26 0.33 9.98
C GLU A 315 -25.13 1.45 9.39
N ALA A 316 -24.92 1.81 8.11
CA ALA A 316 -25.72 2.80 7.44
C ALA A 316 -27.16 2.28 7.19
N ASP A 317 -28.15 3.15 7.39
CA ASP A 317 -29.54 2.88 7.06
C ASP A 317 -29.76 3.03 5.53
N LEU A 318 -28.93 3.87 4.88
CA LEU A 318 -28.97 4.13 3.44
C LEU A 318 -27.54 4.24 2.88
N LEU A 319 -27.31 3.55 1.77
CA LEU A 319 -26.07 3.68 0.98
C LEU A 319 -26.35 4.53 -0.26
N VAL A 320 -25.50 5.53 -0.48
CA VAL A 320 -25.51 6.36 -1.69
C VAL A 320 -24.27 6.03 -2.49
N HIS A 321 -24.46 5.35 -3.61
CA HIS A 321 -23.38 5.01 -4.53
C HIS A 321 -23.11 6.18 -5.46
N VAL A 322 -21.94 6.78 -5.35
CA VAL A 322 -21.47 7.89 -6.19
C VAL A 322 -20.66 7.35 -7.35
N VAL A 323 -21.09 7.65 -8.56
CA VAL A 323 -20.48 7.15 -9.82
C VAL A 323 -20.16 8.32 -10.72
N ASP A 324 -18.96 8.32 -11.29
CA ASP A 324 -18.56 9.25 -12.35
C ASP A 324 -18.94 8.68 -13.71
N VAL A 325 -20.13 9.07 -14.22
CA VAL A 325 -20.65 8.61 -15.52
C VAL A 325 -19.88 9.15 -16.73
N SER A 326 -18.95 10.10 -16.52
CA SER A 326 -18.07 10.61 -17.59
C SER A 326 -16.89 9.65 -17.84
N HIS A 327 -16.60 8.77 -16.90
CA HIS A 327 -15.52 7.79 -17.04
C HIS A 327 -15.94 6.67 -18.00
N PRO A 328 -15.10 6.30 -18.99
CA PRO A 328 -15.47 5.29 -20.00
C PRO A 328 -15.81 3.91 -19.41
N ASP A 329 -15.22 3.56 -18.27
CA ASP A 329 -15.39 2.28 -17.58
C ASP A 329 -16.22 2.39 -16.30
N PHE A 330 -17.17 3.35 -16.25
CA PHE A 330 -17.99 3.56 -15.05
C PHE A 330 -18.79 2.31 -14.64
N GLU A 331 -19.24 1.49 -15.60
CA GLU A 331 -19.93 0.23 -15.33
C GLU A 331 -19.04 -0.75 -14.57
N GLU A 332 -17.77 -0.91 -14.97
CA GLU A 332 -16.79 -1.75 -14.25
C GLU A 332 -16.48 -1.19 -12.86
N GLN A 333 -16.46 0.14 -12.71
CA GLN A 333 -16.26 0.79 -11.39
C GLN A 333 -17.44 0.56 -10.43
N ILE A 334 -18.64 0.32 -10.95
CA ILE A 334 -19.82 -0.04 -10.15
C ILE A 334 -19.71 -1.46 -9.62
N GLU A 335 -19.08 -2.37 -10.37
CA GLU A 335 -18.97 -3.79 -10.02
C GLU A 335 -17.85 -4.07 -9.00
N VAL A 336 -16.90 -3.16 -8.81
CA VAL A 336 -15.81 -3.27 -7.81
C VAL A 336 -16.34 -3.08 -6.39
#